data_0ee0b1eb83ab7b6e67bc2a8af71b532f
#
_entry.id   0ee0b1eb83ab7b6e67bc2a8af71b532f
#
_cell.length_a   1.000
_cell.length_b   1.000
_cell.length_c   1.000
_cell.angle_alpha   90.00
_cell.angle_beta   90.00
_cell.angle_gamma   90.00
#
_symmetry.space_group_name_H-M   'P 1'
#
loop_
_entity.id
_entity.type
_entity.pdbx_description
1 polymer ?
#
loop_
_entity_poly.entity_id
_entity_poly.type
_entity_poly.pdbx_seq_one_letter_code
_entity_poly.pdbx_strand_id
1 'polypeptide(L)' 'PESAFEARLTSDFTGWTGKTIFKLDNGQVWRQRSSANYRHRGSDTRVKFKKNWMGGWEMTVVSSGKTVLVRKVQ' A
#
# COMPACT_ATOMS: atom_id res chain seq x y z
N PRO A 1 -9.93 10.45 -14.65
CA PRO A 1 -8.82 9.98 -13.85
C PRO A 1 -9.27 9.02 -12.76
N GLU A 2 -8.46 8.04 -12.53
CA GLU A 2 -8.77 7.00 -11.56
C GLU A 2 -8.45 7.46 -10.15
N SER A 3 -9.41 7.34 -9.23
CA SER A 3 -9.19 7.70 -7.84
C SER A 3 -9.10 6.49 -6.92
N ALA A 4 -9.17 5.28 -7.47
CA ALA A 4 -9.04 4.03 -6.72
C ALA A 4 -8.68 2.90 -7.67
N PHE A 5 -7.88 1.97 -7.18
CA PHE A 5 -7.54 0.77 -7.94
C PHE A 5 -7.06 -0.31 -6.99
N GLU A 6 -7.02 -1.56 -7.49
CA GLU A 6 -6.49 -2.69 -6.76
C GLU A 6 -5.21 -3.19 -7.42
N ALA A 7 -4.34 -3.76 -6.61
CA ALA A 7 -3.10 -4.36 -7.10
C ALA A 7 -2.64 -5.41 -6.10
N ARG A 8 -1.55 -6.11 -6.42
CA ARG A 8 -0.91 -7.04 -5.50
C ARG A 8 0.50 -6.55 -5.23
N LEU A 9 0.90 -6.64 -3.99
CA LEU A 9 2.30 -6.41 -3.63
C LEU A 9 3.10 -7.67 -3.95
N THR A 10 4.40 -7.51 -4.14
CA THR A 10 5.27 -8.66 -4.41
C THR A 10 5.30 -9.59 -3.19
N SER A 11 5.69 -10.84 -3.42
CA SER A 11 5.56 -11.90 -2.41
C SER A 11 6.42 -11.69 -1.16
N ASP A 12 7.36 -10.76 -1.20
CA ASP A 12 8.20 -10.45 -0.05
C ASP A 12 7.58 -9.43 0.91
N PHE A 13 6.34 -9.04 0.68
CA PHE A 13 5.66 -8.06 1.54
C PHE A 13 5.42 -8.66 2.93
N THR A 14 5.90 -7.97 3.96
CA THR A 14 5.76 -8.40 5.34
C THR A 14 5.16 -7.32 6.24
N GLY A 15 4.66 -6.23 5.65
CA GLY A 15 4.08 -5.14 6.40
C GLY A 15 4.82 -3.83 6.16
N TRP A 16 4.75 -2.94 7.13
CA TRP A 16 5.49 -1.67 7.02
C TRP A 16 6.02 -1.24 8.39
N THR A 17 7.10 -0.44 8.34
CA THR A 17 7.84 -0.07 9.55
C THR A 17 8.14 1.42 9.63
N GLY A 18 7.58 2.24 8.74
CA GLY A 18 7.78 3.69 8.77
C GLY A 18 8.23 4.28 7.46
N LYS A 19 9.15 3.62 6.76
CA LYS A 19 9.68 4.11 5.48
C LYS A 19 9.69 3.01 4.44
N THR A 20 8.73 2.13 4.50
CA THR A 20 8.69 0.95 3.64
C THR A 20 8.39 1.32 2.20
N ILE A 21 9.03 0.61 1.29
CA ILE A 21 8.80 0.72 -0.16
C ILE A 21 7.90 -0.44 -0.57
N PHE A 22 6.86 -0.12 -1.34
CA PHE A 22 5.89 -1.11 -1.80
C PHE A 22 6.01 -1.28 -3.30
N LYS A 23 6.34 -2.49 -3.73
CA LYS A 23 6.45 -2.82 -5.15
C LYS A 23 5.21 -3.58 -5.57
N LEU A 24 4.53 -3.06 -6.58
CA LEU A 24 3.28 -3.63 -7.06
C LEU A 24 3.52 -4.49 -8.29
N ASP A 25 2.61 -5.43 -8.51
CA ASP A 25 2.70 -6.33 -9.66
C ASP A 25 2.45 -5.61 -11.00
N ASN A 26 1.94 -4.39 -10.96
CA ASN A 26 1.75 -3.59 -12.19
C ASN A 26 2.98 -2.72 -12.51
N GLY A 27 4.07 -2.89 -11.78
CA GLY A 27 5.31 -2.14 -12.01
C GLY A 27 5.42 -0.83 -11.25
N GLN A 28 4.36 -0.41 -10.60
CA GLN A 28 4.39 0.83 -9.82
C GLN A 28 5.17 0.61 -8.53
N VAL A 29 5.78 1.69 -8.04
CA VAL A 29 6.50 1.69 -6.76
C VAL A 29 5.96 2.82 -5.92
N TRP A 30 5.59 2.51 -4.69
CA TRP A 30 5.02 3.45 -3.74
C TRP A 30 5.85 3.42 -2.46
N ARG A 31 5.76 4.46 -1.66
CA ARG A 31 6.47 4.49 -0.38
C ARG A 31 5.53 4.94 0.73
N GLN A 32 5.83 4.48 1.93
CA GLN A 32 5.08 4.83 3.12
C GLN A 32 5.30 6.31 3.46
N ARG A 33 4.20 7.02 3.77
CA ARG A 33 4.27 8.42 4.17
C ARG A 33 4.07 8.61 5.67
N SER A 34 3.12 7.89 6.24
CA SER A 34 2.81 8.04 7.65
C SER A 34 3.69 7.14 8.50
N SER A 35 4.07 7.62 9.68
CA SER A 35 4.85 6.84 10.60
C SER A 35 3.94 5.83 11.30
N ALA A 36 4.08 4.56 10.94
CA ALA A 36 3.23 3.49 11.48
C ALA A 36 3.91 2.16 11.27
N ASN A 37 3.53 1.18 12.07
CA ASN A 37 4.05 -0.18 11.97
C ASN A 37 2.89 -1.17 11.81
N TYR A 38 3.11 -2.15 10.95
CA TYR A 38 2.13 -3.21 10.73
C TYR A 38 2.88 -4.46 10.29
N ARG A 39 2.54 -5.58 10.88
CA ARG A 39 3.12 -6.86 10.49
C ARG A 39 2.07 -7.66 9.73
N HIS A 40 2.38 -7.95 8.47
CA HIS A 40 1.48 -8.71 7.62
C HIS A 40 1.75 -10.20 7.77
N ARG A 41 0.67 -10.96 7.94
CA ARG A 41 0.76 -12.42 8.04
C ARG A 41 -0.06 -13.02 6.91
N GLY A 42 0.43 -14.13 6.38
CA GLY A 42 -0.25 -14.84 5.32
C GLY A 42 0.24 -14.45 3.94
N SER A 43 -0.30 -15.13 2.94
CA SER A 43 0.15 -15.01 1.55
C SER A 43 -0.70 -14.07 0.70
N ASP A 44 -1.77 -13.51 1.26
CA ASP A 44 -2.65 -12.61 0.51
C ASP A 44 -2.04 -11.22 0.50
N THR A 45 -1.49 -10.82 -0.64
CA THR A 45 -0.84 -9.51 -0.79
C THR A 45 -1.68 -8.51 -1.58
N ARG A 46 -2.98 -8.76 -1.70
CA ARG A 46 -3.87 -7.83 -2.39
C ARG A 46 -4.03 -6.55 -1.59
N VAL A 47 -3.98 -5.43 -2.29
CA VAL A 47 -4.13 -4.10 -1.68
C VAL A 47 -5.06 -3.26 -2.52
N LYS A 48 -5.69 -2.28 -1.89
CA LYS A 48 -6.52 -1.29 -2.57
C LYS A 48 -5.92 0.08 -2.34
N PHE A 49 -5.81 0.85 -3.41
CA PHE A 49 -5.34 2.23 -3.35
C PHE A 49 -6.51 3.15 -3.56
N LYS A 50 -6.60 4.17 -2.71
CA LYS A 50 -7.69 5.13 -2.79
C LYS A 50 -7.15 6.52 -2.52
N LYS A 51 -7.58 7.48 -3.34
CA LYS A 51 -7.23 8.87 -3.12
C LYS A 51 -8.19 9.47 -2.10
N ASN A 52 -7.64 10.11 -1.08
CA ASN A 52 -8.48 10.73 -0.05
C ASN A 52 -8.88 12.14 -0.47
N TRP A 53 -9.72 12.79 0.34
CA TRP A 53 -10.27 14.09 0.00
C TRP A 53 -9.21 15.20 -0.02
N MET A 54 -8.06 14.99 0.59
CA MET A 54 -6.95 15.94 0.57
C MET A 54 -6.00 15.71 -0.59
N GLY A 55 -6.30 14.77 -1.47
CA GLY A 55 -5.45 14.46 -2.62
C GLY A 55 -4.32 13.49 -2.33
N GLY A 56 -4.22 12.98 -1.10
CA GLY A 56 -3.25 11.95 -0.75
C GLY A 56 -3.76 10.56 -1.07
N TRP A 57 -2.86 9.58 -1.09
CA TRP A 57 -3.23 8.20 -1.39
C TRP A 57 -3.15 7.35 -0.14
N GLU A 58 -4.07 6.41 -0.04
CA GLU A 58 -4.11 5.43 1.04
C GLU A 58 -4.05 4.04 0.44
N MET A 59 -3.27 3.16 1.06
CA MET A 59 -3.19 1.76 0.67
C MET A 59 -3.79 0.93 1.79
N THR A 60 -4.77 0.09 1.45
CA THR A 60 -5.44 -0.79 2.41
C THR A 60 -5.15 -2.24 2.07
N VAL A 61 -4.67 -3.00 3.04
CA VAL A 61 -4.46 -4.43 2.89
C VAL A 61 -5.82 -5.12 2.96
N VAL A 62 -6.18 -5.84 1.89
CA VAL A 62 -7.51 -6.42 1.76
C VAL A 62 -7.81 -7.40 2.89
N SER A 63 -6.85 -8.28 3.22
CA SER A 63 -7.08 -9.33 4.19
C SER A 63 -7.24 -8.84 5.62
N SER A 64 -6.59 -7.74 5.99
CA SER A 64 -6.60 -7.26 7.37
C SER A 64 -7.36 -5.96 7.55
N GLY A 65 -7.61 -5.22 6.48
CA GLY A 65 -8.22 -3.90 6.56
C GLY A 65 -7.28 -2.80 7.03
N LYS A 66 -6.01 -3.10 7.23
CA LYS A 66 -5.05 -2.08 7.69
C LYS A 66 -4.73 -1.12 6.57
N THR A 67 -4.64 0.15 6.90
CA THR A 67 -4.46 1.24 5.94
C THR A 67 -3.23 2.07 6.32
N VAL A 68 -2.51 2.52 5.31
CA VAL A 68 -1.35 3.39 5.49
C VAL A 68 -1.34 4.45 4.41
N LEU A 69 -0.89 5.65 4.75
CA LEU A 69 -0.71 6.71 3.76
C LEU A 69 0.53 6.43 2.93
N VAL A 70 0.42 6.60 1.62
CA VAL A 70 1.48 6.26 0.69
C VAL A 70 1.64 7.37 -0.34
N ARG A 71 2.76 7.31 -1.04
CA ARG A 71 3.09 8.26 -2.09
C ARG A 71 3.72 7.50 -3.24
N LYS A 72 3.30 7.81 -4.47
CA LYS A 72 3.84 7.14 -5.64
C LYS A 72 5.27 7.61 -5.89
N VAL A 73 6.15 6.67 -6.12
CA VAL A 73 7.55 6.94 -6.43
C VAL A 73 7.78 6.78 -7.93
N GLN A 74 7.16 5.75 -8.51
CA GLN A 74 7.41 5.47 -9.92
C GLN A 74 6.33 4.57 -10.51
#